data_c9756987c51b6aea46fa856eb88389db
#
_entry.id   c9756987c51b6aea46fa856eb88389db
#
_cell.length_a   1.000
_cell.length_b   1.000
_cell.length_c   1.000
_cell.angle_alpha   90.00
_cell.angle_beta   90.00
_cell.angle_gamma   90.00
#
_symmetry.space_group_name_H-M   'P 1'
#
loop_
_entity.id
_entity.type
_entity.pdbx_description
1 polymer ?
#
loop_
_entity_poly.entity_id
_entity_poly.type
_entity_poly.pdbx_seq_one_letter_code
_entity_poly.pdbx_strand_id
1 'polypeptide(L)'
;MEMMDTGKGGGGKQKKMSTRVDFTPMVDMLMLLITFFMLCTSLSKPSTMQLTMPSNDKADDSKKNEAKESHSITIFIGDNDKIFYGEGKPQLDNPDWLKPADWGTGNTGIRYVLQHKKVDDGASIPYEDMRIAIQELNKKKAAKPESYPDSIYRAEVDAIKNGTIDGQKKSTLTVIIKPTDSASYKNLVDILDEMQISYIATYVIDKVSAEEKTALSAKGVKS
;
A
#
# COMPACT_ATOMS: atom_id res chain seq x y z
N MET A 1 95.78 -45.79 -30.76
CA MET A 1 94.52 -46.55 -30.67
C MET A 1 93.78 -46.06 -29.45
N GLU A 2 93.01 -45.08 -29.70
CA GLU A 2 92.31 -44.34 -28.66
C GLU A 2 90.86 -44.77 -28.57
N MET A 3 90.40 -45.06 -27.37
CA MET A 3 88.99 -45.31 -27.11
C MET A 3 88.33 -43.99 -26.65
N MET A 4 87.32 -43.59 -27.34
CA MET A 4 86.47 -42.47 -27.01
C MET A 4 85.54 -42.78 -25.84
N ASP A 5 85.65 -41.96 -24.85
CA ASP A 5 84.74 -41.95 -23.68
C ASP A 5 83.43 -41.20 -24.07
N THR A 6 82.32 -41.86 -23.93
CA THR A 6 80.98 -41.34 -24.24
C THR A 6 80.37 -40.68 -22.97
N GLY A 7 80.24 -39.41 -23.06
CA GLY A 7 79.70 -38.57 -22.03
C GLY A 7 78.26 -38.98 -21.58
N LYS A 8 78.12 -38.98 -20.29
CA LYS A 8 76.92 -39.26 -19.50
C LYS A 8 75.91 -38.14 -19.59
N GLY A 9 74.81 -38.32 -20.32
CA GLY A 9 73.69 -37.35 -20.40
C GLY A 9 73.01 -37.18 -19.06
N GLY A 10 73.08 -35.96 -18.52
CA GLY A 10 72.39 -35.59 -17.32
C GLY A 10 70.88 -35.41 -17.57
N GLY A 11 70.08 -36.35 -17.06
CA GLY A 11 68.60 -36.21 -17.04
C GLY A 11 68.17 -35.08 -16.15
N GLY A 12 67.78 -33.95 -16.75
CA GLY A 12 67.18 -32.87 -16.03
C GLY A 12 65.83 -33.31 -15.42
N LYS A 13 65.74 -33.45 -14.09
CA LYS A 13 64.50 -33.63 -13.39
C LYS A 13 63.64 -32.41 -13.62
N GLN A 14 62.61 -32.53 -14.46
CA GLN A 14 61.55 -31.55 -14.54
C GLN A 14 60.90 -31.39 -13.16
N LYS A 15 61.09 -30.21 -12.57
CA LYS A 15 60.40 -29.82 -11.33
C LYS A 15 58.92 -29.74 -11.63
N LYS A 16 58.14 -30.71 -11.11
CA LYS A 16 56.66 -30.65 -11.18
C LYS A 16 56.26 -29.37 -10.47
N MET A 17 55.89 -28.34 -11.21
CA MET A 17 55.21 -27.14 -10.67
C MET A 17 53.83 -27.62 -10.20
N SER A 18 53.62 -27.58 -8.91
CA SER A 18 52.30 -27.75 -8.33
C SER A 18 51.44 -26.58 -8.77
N THR A 19 50.60 -26.77 -9.75
CA THR A 19 49.58 -25.82 -10.16
C THR A 19 48.50 -25.81 -9.07
N ARG A 20 48.79 -25.21 -7.93
CA ARG A 20 47.75 -24.82 -6.99
C ARG A 20 47.04 -23.60 -7.60
N VAL A 21 45.89 -23.84 -8.16
CA VAL A 21 45.00 -22.77 -8.58
C VAL A 21 44.53 -22.05 -7.31
N ASP A 22 44.85 -20.78 -7.20
CA ASP A 22 44.37 -19.93 -6.10
C ASP A 22 42.91 -19.54 -6.40
N PHE A 23 41.99 -20.10 -5.61
CA PHE A 23 40.54 -19.82 -5.74
C PHE A 23 40.12 -18.58 -4.98
N THR A 24 41.01 -17.89 -4.26
CA THR A 24 40.70 -16.73 -3.44
C THR A 24 40.00 -15.64 -4.24
N PRO A 25 40.46 -15.22 -5.43
CA PRO A 25 39.79 -14.19 -6.20
C PRO A 25 38.38 -14.60 -6.70
N MET A 26 38.21 -15.90 -6.98
CA MET A 26 36.95 -16.44 -7.45
C MET A 26 35.90 -16.46 -6.30
N VAL A 27 36.33 -16.82 -5.09
CA VAL A 27 35.45 -16.79 -3.91
C VAL A 27 35.08 -15.37 -3.54
N ASP A 28 36.00 -14.42 -3.63
CA ASP A 28 35.73 -13.02 -3.33
C ASP A 28 34.68 -12.43 -4.29
N MET A 29 34.81 -12.69 -5.61
CA MET A 29 33.80 -12.29 -6.58
C MET A 29 32.42 -12.90 -6.29
N LEU A 30 32.35 -14.17 -5.89
CA LEU A 30 31.10 -14.82 -5.52
C LEU A 30 30.48 -14.20 -4.26
N MET A 31 31.31 -13.89 -3.25
CA MET A 31 30.85 -13.22 -2.03
C MET A 31 30.32 -11.80 -2.34
N LEU A 32 31.00 -11.04 -3.15
CA LEU A 32 30.55 -9.70 -3.59
C LEU A 32 29.22 -9.81 -4.36
N LEU A 33 29.08 -10.80 -5.23
CA LEU A 33 27.84 -11.04 -5.96
C LEU A 33 26.67 -11.35 -5.02
N ILE A 34 26.88 -12.28 -4.06
CA ILE A 34 25.86 -12.68 -3.08
C ILE A 34 25.47 -11.48 -2.20
N THR A 35 26.45 -10.72 -1.70
CA THR A 35 26.16 -9.54 -0.86
C THR A 35 25.43 -8.48 -1.64
N PHE A 36 25.76 -8.27 -2.92
CA PHE A 36 25.04 -7.35 -3.80
C PHE A 36 23.58 -7.79 -4.00
N PHE A 37 23.32 -9.06 -4.31
CA PHE A 37 21.96 -9.57 -4.44
C PHE A 37 21.18 -9.49 -3.13
N MET A 38 21.81 -9.79 -1.99
CA MET A 38 21.20 -9.63 -0.68
C MET A 38 20.80 -8.16 -0.41
N LEU A 39 21.67 -7.21 -0.77
CA LEU A 39 21.39 -5.79 -0.65
C LEU A 39 20.23 -5.39 -1.56
N CYS A 40 20.25 -5.78 -2.84
CA CYS A 40 19.17 -5.50 -3.79
C CYS A 40 17.82 -6.07 -3.34
N THR A 41 17.79 -7.31 -2.86
CA THR A 41 16.55 -7.94 -2.36
C THR A 41 16.06 -7.30 -1.05
N SER A 42 16.97 -6.83 -0.20
CA SER A 42 16.61 -6.11 1.03
C SER A 42 16.02 -4.72 0.76
N LEU A 43 16.50 -4.03 -0.29
CA LEU A 43 15.99 -2.71 -0.69
C LEU A 43 14.68 -2.82 -1.50
N SER A 44 14.47 -3.94 -2.20
CA SER A 44 13.26 -4.21 -2.98
C SER A 44 12.16 -4.81 -2.11
N LYS A 45 11.82 -4.16 -0.97
CA LYS A 45 10.57 -4.49 -0.27
C LYS A 45 9.42 -3.88 -1.07
N PRO A 46 8.64 -4.67 -1.82
CA PRO A 46 7.43 -4.14 -2.44
C PRO A 46 6.51 -3.69 -1.31
N SER A 47 6.14 -2.40 -1.31
CA SER A 47 5.01 -1.92 -0.53
C SER A 47 3.76 -2.50 -1.18
N THR A 48 3.50 -3.79 -0.94
CA THR A 48 2.24 -4.39 -1.36
C THR A 48 1.15 -3.74 -0.54
N MET A 49 0.26 -3.03 -1.20
CA MET A 49 -1.01 -2.64 -0.62
C MET A 49 -1.66 -3.92 -0.09
N GLN A 50 -1.82 -4.01 1.23
CA GLN A 50 -2.69 -5.03 1.79
C GLN A 50 -4.12 -4.60 1.52
N LEU A 51 -4.66 -5.04 0.40
CA LEU A 51 -6.08 -4.98 0.14
C LEU A 51 -6.74 -5.94 1.13
N THR A 52 -7.21 -5.42 2.24
CA THR A 52 -8.07 -6.18 3.14
C THR A 52 -9.44 -6.27 2.48
N MET A 53 -9.60 -7.22 1.57
CA MET A 53 -10.93 -7.56 1.09
C MET A 53 -11.70 -8.15 2.27
N PRO A 54 -12.83 -7.56 2.68
CA PRO A 54 -13.70 -8.21 3.62
C PRO A 54 -14.12 -9.55 2.99
N SER A 55 -13.81 -10.64 3.70
CA SER A 55 -14.26 -11.97 3.33
C SER A 55 -15.78 -11.95 3.21
N ASN A 56 -16.29 -12.39 2.07
CA ASN A 56 -17.72 -12.55 1.82
C ASN A 56 -18.28 -13.81 2.54
N ASP A 57 -17.56 -14.30 3.54
CA ASP A 57 -18.05 -15.37 4.38
C ASP A 57 -19.30 -14.85 5.09
N LYS A 58 -20.38 -15.56 4.89
CA LYS A 58 -21.68 -15.41 5.56
C LYS A 58 -21.52 -15.68 7.06
N ALA A 59 -20.72 -14.86 7.74
CA ALA A 59 -20.66 -14.84 9.18
C ALA A 59 -21.74 -13.89 9.68
N ASP A 60 -22.76 -14.47 10.25
CA ASP A 60 -23.79 -13.86 11.07
C ASP A 60 -24.10 -12.39 10.78
N ASP A 61 -25.17 -12.14 10.04
CA ASP A 61 -25.75 -10.80 9.75
C ASP A 61 -26.10 -9.99 11.03
N SER A 62 -25.96 -10.57 12.20
CA SER A 62 -26.23 -9.95 13.50
C SER A 62 -25.02 -9.19 14.09
N LYS A 63 -23.83 -9.25 13.46
CA LYS A 63 -22.61 -8.55 13.88
C LYS A 63 -21.95 -7.72 12.76
N LYS A 64 -22.63 -7.48 11.66
CA LYS A 64 -22.29 -6.30 10.86
C LYS A 64 -22.46 -5.12 11.79
N ASN A 65 -21.32 -4.58 12.27
CA ASN A 65 -21.29 -3.20 12.73
C ASN A 65 -21.97 -2.41 11.62
N GLU A 66 -23.23 -2.00 11.84
CA GLU A 66 -23.84 -0.92 11.10
C GLU A 66 -22.86 0.21 11.28
N ALA A 67 -21.95 0.39 10.31
CA ALA A 67 -21.16 1.59 10.22
C ALA A 67 -22.22 2.67 10.25
N LYS A 68 -22.24 3.46 11.35
CA LYS A 68 -23.24 4.51 11.51
C LYS A 68 -23.31 5.21 10.17
N GLU A 69 -24.48 5.33 9.58
CA GLU A 69 -24.67 5.81 8.21
C GLU A 69 -23.89 7.11 7.96
N SER A 70 -23.76 7.94 8.99
CA SER A 70 -22.97 9.18 8.99
C SER A 70 -21.45 9.00 8.81
N HIS A 71 -20.91 7.78 9.05
CA HIS A 71 -19.49 7.48 8.95
C HIS A 71 -19.11 6.80 7.63
N SER A 72 -20.03 6.74 6.67
CA SER A 72 -19.79 6.14 5.37
C SER A 72 -19.74 7.17 4.25
N ILE A 73 -18.87 6.94 3.26
CA ILE A 73 -18.83 7.65 1.98
C ILE A 73 -18.79 6.63 0.87
N THR A 74 -19.65 6.80 -0.12
CA THR A 74 -19.60 6.00 -1.35
C THR A 74 -18.97 6.84 -2.45
N ILE A 75 -17.92 6.33 -3.08
CA ILE A 75 -17.19 6.98 -4.18
C ILE A 75 -17.49 6.21 -5.46
N PHE A 76 -17.97 6.93 -6.49
CA PHE A 76 -18.19 6.39 -7.82
C PHE A 76 -17.11 6.91 -8.76
N ILE A 77 -16.47 6.00 -9.47
CA ILE A 77 -15.45 6.31 -10.48
C ILE A 77 -16.09 6.16 -11.85
N GLY A 78 -16.22 7.26 -12.57
CA GLY A 78 -16.80 7.31 -13.90
C GLY A 78 -15.79 7.27 -15.04
N ASP A 79 -16.28 7.55 -16.24
CA ASP A 79 -15.49 7.79 -17.44
C ASP A 79 -14.80 9.16 -17.39
N ASN A 80 -13.78 9.39 -18.22
CA ASN A 80 -13.08 10.67 -18.38
C ASN A 80 -12.61 11.33 -17.06
N ASP A 81 -12.07 10.52 -16.16
CA ASP A 81 -11.55 10.95 -14.85
C ASP A 81 -12.59 11.64 -13.94
N LYS A 82 -13.89 11.42 -14.19
CA LYS A 82 -14.95 11.93 -13.35
C LYS A 82 -15.10 11.12 -12.08
N ILE A 83 -15.19 11.80 -10.95
CA ILE A 83 -15.49 11.21 -9.66
C ILE A 83 -16.74 11.84 -9.10
N PHE A 84 -17.55 10.99 -8.48
CA PHE A 84 -18.71 11.43 -7.70
C PHE A 84 -18.65 10.77 -6.33
N TYR A 85 -19.18 11.45 -5.33
CA TYR A 85 -19.30 10.87 -4.01
C TYR A 85 -20.66 11.15 -3.42
N GLY A 86 -21.10 10.21 -2.59
CA GLY A 86 -22.31 10.33 -1.80
C GLY A 86 -22.00 10.06 -0.34
N GLU A 87 -22.59 10.85 0.54
CA GLU A 87 -22.39 10.74 1.98
C GLU A 87 -23.53 9.94 2.62
N GLY A 88 -23.16 9.01 3.51
CA GLY A 88 -24.11 8.19 4.23
C GLY A 88 -24.82 7.16 3.35
N LYS A 89 -26.08 6.87 3.69
CA LYS A 89 -26.88 5.89 2.95
C LYS A 89 -27.21 6.40 1.54
N PRO A 90 -27.11 5.55 0.51
CA PRO A 90 -27.47 5.92 -0.84
C PRO A 90 -28.92 6.44 -0.93
N GLN A 91 -29.08 7.69 -1.33
CA GLN A 91 -30.38 8.34 -1.58
C GLN A 91 -30.52 8.60 -3.08
N LEU A 92 -30.81 7.55 -3.83
CA LEU A 92 -30.86 7.61 -5.30
C LEU A 92 -32.01 8.45 -5.83
N ASP A 93 -33.05 8.67 -5.02
CA ASP A 93 -34.18 9.55 -5.33
C ASP A 93 -33.81 11.04 -5.26
N ASN A 94 -32.71 11.38 -4.60
CA ASN A 94 -32.24 12.75 -4.46
C ASN A 94 -31.04 13.00 -5.37
N PRO A 95 -31.20 13.79 -6.46
CA PRO A 95 -30.09 14.07 -7.38
C PRO A 95 -28.93 14.83 -6.73
N ASP A 96 -29.18 15.54 -5.62
CA ASP A 96 -28.16 16.33 -4.91
C ASP A 96 -27.31 15.47 -3.97
N TRP A 97 -27.71 14.21 -3.71
CA TRP A 97 -26.90 13.28 -2.90
C TRP A 97 -25.58 12.97 -3.61
N LEU A 98 -25.62 12.84 -4.94
CA LEU A 98 -24.43 12.53 -5.74
C LEU A 98 -23.71 13.83 -6.12
N LYS A 99 -22.63 14.13 -5.39
CA LYS A 99 -21.82 15.34 -5.57
C LYS A 99 -20.62 15.04 -6.46
N PRO A 100 -20.27 15.91 -7.41
CA PRO A 100 -19.03 15.79 -8.16
C PRO A 100 -17.84 16.10 -7.26
N ALA A 101 -16.72 15.42 -7.48
CA ALA A 101 -15.44 15.72 -6.86
C ALA A 101 -14.35 15.83 -7.91
N ASP A 102 -13.34 16.62 -7.61
CA ASP A 102 -12.16 16.78 -8.44
C ASP A 102 -11.01 15.91 -7.94
N TRP A 103 -10.08 15.57 -8.83
CA TRP A 103 -8.80 14.98 -8.46
C TRP A 103 -7.90 16.05 -7.86
N GLY A 104 -7.25 15.74 -6.74
CA GLY A 104 -6.24 16.60 -6.13
C GLY A 104 -6.59 17.13 -4.74
N THR A 105 -5.85 18.16 -4.33
CA THR A 105 -5.84 18.70 -2.95
C THR A 105 -6.70 19.95 -2.74
N GLY A 106 -7.44 20.40 -3.76
CA GLY A 106 -8.33 21.56 -3.64
C GLY A 106 -9.52 21.28 -2.72
N ASN A 107 -10.23 22.35 -2.31
CA ASN A 107 -11.41 22.25 -1.44
C ASN A 107 -12.56 21.41 -2.04
N THR A 108 -12.58 21.25 -3.36
CA THR A 108 -13.51 20.38 -4.10
C THR A 108 -12.90 18.99 -4.36
N GLY A 109 -11.65 18.80 -3.96
CA GLY A 109 -10.91 17.54 -4.17
C GLY A 109 -11.42 16.42 -3.26
N ILE A 110 -11.39 15.20 -3.79
CA ILE A 110 -11.81 14.01 -3.01
C ILE A 110 -11.00 13.86 -1.72
N ARG A 111 -9.71 14.22 -1.73
CA ARG A 111 -8.86 14.21 -0.54
C ARG A 111 -9.39 15.11 0.56
N TYR A 112 -9.79 16.33 0.19
CA TYR A 112 -10.36 17.28 1.15
C TYR A 112 -11.64 16.74 1.78
N VAL A 113 -12.52 16.16 0.97
CA VAL A 113 -13.76 15.54 1.42
C VAL A 113 -13.48 14.41 2.42
N LEU A 114 -12.53 13.53 2.10
CA LEU A 114 -12.16 12.41 2.96
C LEU A 114 -11.54 12.83 4.29
N GLN A 115 -10.78 13.92 4.30
CA GLN A 115 -10.11 14.42 5.50
C GLN A 115 -10.97 15.29 6.41
N HIS A 116 -11.99 15.96 5.84
CA HIS A 116 -12.82 16.94 6.55
C HIS A 116 -14.28 16.51 6.68
N LYS A 117 -14.59 15.24 6.42
CA LYS A 117 -15.94 14.72 6.61
C LYS A 117 -16.42 14.97 8.03
N LYS A 118 -17.57 15.60 8.16
CA LYS A 118 -18.29 15.74 9.42
C LYS A 118 -19.24 14.57 9.58
N VAL A 119 -19.32 14.04 10.79
CA VAL A 119 -20.29 13.00 11.18
C VAL A 119 -21.49 13.65 11.87
N ASP A 120 -22.61 12.93 12.03
CA ASP A 120 -23.87 13.48 12.55
C ASP A 120 -23.74 14.14 13.92
N ASP A 121 -22.79 13.73 14.74
CA ASP A 121 -22.48 14.33 16.03
C ASP A 121 -21.78 15.71 15.92
N GLY A 122 -21.57 16.21 14.69
CA GLY A 122 -20.84 17.45 14.41
C GLY A 122 -19.31 17.33 14.60
N ALA A 123 -18.82 16.20 15.04
CA ALA A 123 -17.39 15.92 15.15
C ALA A 123 -16.80 15.65 13.76
N SER A 124 -15.60 16.12 13.50
CA SER A 124 -14.85 15.70 12.31
C SER A 124 -14.24 14.32 12.56
N ILE A 125 -14.01 13.57 11.49
CA ILE A 125 -13.14 12.37 11.58
C ILE A 125 -11.79 12.77 12.15
N PRO A 126 -11.16 11.91 12.94
CA PRO A 126 -9.92 12.25 13.66
C PRO A 126 -8.66 12.22 12.76
N TYR A 127 -8.75 12.77 11.55
CA TYR A 127 -7.64 12.80 10.60
C TYR A 127 -6.39 13.49 11.16
N GLU A 128 -6.56 14.67 11.74
CA GLU A 128 -5.43 15.43 12.30
C GLU A 128 -4.81 14.72 13.49
N ASP A 129 -5.63 14.11 14.36
CA ASP A 129 -5.13 13.32 15.48
C ASP A 129 -4.35 12.09 15.00
N MET A 130 -4.86 11.40 13.98
CA MET A 130 -4.16 10.28 13.35
C MET A 130 -2.82 10.72 12.74
N ARG A 131 -2.80 11.86 12.05
CA ARG A 131 -1.61 12.42 11.43
C ARG A 131 -0.54 12.75 12.47
N ILE A 132 -0.93 13.39 13.58
CA ILE A 132 -0.03 13.74 14.67
C ILE A 132 0.53 12.47 15.34
N ALA A 133 -0.34 11.50 15.66
CA ALA A 133 0.07 10.24 16.27
C ALA A 133 1.07 9.46 15.39
N ILE A 134 0.84 9.40 14.08
CA ILE A 134 1.77 8.74 13.15
C ILE A 134 3.09 9.50 13.03
N GLN A 135 3.07 10.84 13.07
CA GLN A 135 4.31 11.63 13.08
C GLN A 135 5.13 11.38 14.34
N GLU A 136 4.51 11.30 15.51
CA GLU A 136 5.20 10.95 16.76
C GLU A 136 5.77 9.54 16.72
N LEU A 137 5.03 8.60 16.16
CA LEU A 137 5.49 7.23 15.97
C LEU A 137 6.72 7.18 15.06
N ASN A 138 6.72 7.95 13.97
CA ASN A 138 7.86 8.07 13.07
C ASN A 138 9.09 8.65 13.76
N LYS A 139 8.91 9.66 14.62
CA LYS A 139 9.99 10.24 15.43
C LYS A 139 10.54 9.22 16.42
N LYS A 140 9.69 8.45 17.09
CA LYS A 140 10.11 7.37 18.01
C LYS A 140 10.94 6.31 17.30
N LYS A 141 10.48 5.88 16.11
CA LYS A 141 11.20 4.90 15.29
C LYS A 141 12.55 5.44 14.79
N ALA A 142 12.60 6.70 14.36
CA ALA A 142 13.83 7.33 13.90
C ALA A 142 14.87 7.50 15.04
N ALA A 143 14.39 7.76 16.28
CA ALA A 143 15.26 7.92 17.44
C ALA A 143 15.86 6.59 17.95
N LYS A 144 15.16 5.46 17.78
CA LYS A 144 15.58 4.14 18.27
C LYS A 144 15.23 3.03 17.27
N PRO A 145 15.87 2.95 16.11
CA PRO A 145 15.49 2.00 15.08
C PRO A 145 15.69 0.53 15.49
N GLU A 146 16.71 0.23 16.31
CA GLU A 146 16.99 -1.13 16.78
C GLU A 146 15.98 -1.63 17.83
N SER A 147 15.47 -0.72 18.66
CA SER A 147 14.50 -1.06 19.72
C SER A 147 13.05 -1.07 19.21
N TYR A 148 12.81 -0.68 17.95
CA TYR A 148 11.49 -0.52 17.37
C TYR A 148 11.34 -1.32 16.06
N PRO A 149 11.13 -2.66 16.13
CA PRO A 149 10.99 -3.51 14.97
C PRO A 149 9.85 -3.06 14.05
N ASP A 150 10.01 -3.29 12.74
CA ASP A 150 9.00 -2.95 11.74
C ASP A 150 7.62 -3.59 12.01
N SER A 151 7.58 -4.75 12.66
CA SER A 151 6.35 -5.43 13.03
C SER A 151 5.54 -4.65 14.06
N ILE A 152 6.21 -4.12 15.10
CA ILE A 152 5.58 -3.30 16.15
C ILE A 152 5.12 -1.98 15.54
N TYR A 153 5.96 -1.34 14.75
CA TYR A 153 5.62 -0.09 14.08
C TYR A 153 4.36 -0.24 13.21
N ARG A 154 4.28 -1.30 12.38
CA ARG A 154 3.10 -1.55 11.54
C ARG A 154 1.85 -1.79 12.38
N ALA A 155 1.94 -2.59 13.44
CA ALA A 155 0.80 -2.87 14.32
C ALA A 155 0.28 -1.58 14.99
N GLU A 156 1.15 -0.66 15.41
CA GLU A 156 0.73 0.62 15.98
C GLU A 156 0.15 1.56 14.93
N VAL A 157 0.71 1.62 13.73
CA VAL A 157 0.12 2.39 12.61
C VAL A 157 -1.27 1.85 12.26
N ASP A 158 -1.45 0.54 12.20
CA ASP A 158 -2.75 -0.08 11.92
C ASP A 158 -3.75 0.18 13.05
N ALA A 159 -3.31 0.17 14.31
CA ALA A 159 -4.15 0.53 15.45
C ALA A 159 -4.63 1.99 15.38
N ILE A 160 -3.73 2.93 15.03
CA ILE A 160 -4.07 4.35 14.85
C ILE A 160 -5.07 4.52 13.70
N LYS A 161 -4.84 3.89 12.55
CA LYS A 161 -5.76 3.91 11.40
C LYS A 161 -7.13 3.33 11.72
N ASN A 162 -7.20 2.34 12.60
CA ASN A 162 -8.45 1.76 13.10
C ASN A 162 -9.10 2.60 14.22
N GLY A 163 -8.57 3.79 14.49
CA GLY A 163 -9.14 4.76 15.42
C GLY A 163 -8.67 4.61 16.86
N THR A 164 -7.69 3.75 17.16
CA THR A 164 -7.13 3.66 18.50
C THR A 164 -6.01 4.70 18.65
N ILE A 165 -6.33 5.86 19.22
CA ILE A 165 -5.39 6.96 19.43
C ILE A 165 -5.32 7.21 20.94
N ASP A 166 -4.11 7.21 21.52
CA ASP A 166 -3.88 7.41 22.96
C ASP A 166 -4.76 6.53 23.87
N GLY A 167 -4.99 5.28 23.46
CA GLY A 167 -5.83 4.33 24.21
C GLY A 167 -7.35 4.59 24.12
N GLN A 168 -7.77 5.61 23.39
CA GLN A 168 -9.18 5.91 23.13
C GLN A 168 -9.57 5.43 21.73
N LYS A 169 -10.76 4.85 21.60
CA LYS A 169 -11.30 4.44 20.31
C LYS A 169 -12.16 5.56 19.74
N LYS A 170 -11.69 6.18 18.67
CA LYS A 170 -12.43 7.19 17.89
C LYS A 170 -13.10 6.54 16.68
N SER A 171 -14.21 7.09 16.25
CA SER A 171 -14.90 6.62 15.05
C SER A 171 -14.10 6.95 13.80
N THR A 172 -13.96 5.98 12.91
CA THR A 172 -13.24 6.09 11.64
C THR A 172 -14.20 6.08 10.46
N LEU A 173 -13.74 6.57 9.32
CA LEU A 173 -14.50 6.60 8.08
C LEU A 173 -14.48 5.22 7.41
N THR A 174 -15.63 4.80 6.89
CA THR A 174 -15.74 3.65 5.99
C THR A 174 -16.00 4.14 4.57
N VAL A 175 -15.18 3.73 3.62
CA VAL A 175 -15.31 4.14 2.22
C VAL A 175 -15.75 2.97 1.36
N ILE A 176 -16.77 3.17 0.55
CA ILE A 176 -17.23 2.21 -0.45
C ILE A 176 -16.84 2.74 -1.83
N ILE A 177 -15.98 2.04 -2.53
CA ILE A 177 -15.48 2.42 -3.86
C ILE A 177 -16.25 1.63 -4.90
N LYS A 178 -16.93 2.31 -5.81
CA LYS A 178 -17.73 1.70 -6.86
C LYS A 178 -17.26 2.16 -8.25
N PRO A 179 -16.33 1.45 -8.87
CA PRO A 179 -15.92 1.74 -10.25
C PRO A 179 -17.05 1.35 -11.23
N THR A 180 -17.32 2.22 -12.20
CA THR A 180 -18.18 1.87 -13.33
C THR A 180 -17.44 1.00 -14.34
N ASP A 181 -18.15 0.34 -15.25
CA ASP A 181 -17.55 -0.51 -16.29
C ASP A 181 -16.63 0.28 -17.24
N SER A 182 -16.82 1.60 -17.34
CA SER A 182 -16.02 2.52 -18.15
C SER A 182 -14.89 3.21 -17.37
N ALA A 183 -14.74 2.93 -16.06
CA ALA A 183 -13.73 3.54 -15.22
C ALA A 183 -12.31 3.09 -15.59
N SER A 184 -11.35 4.02 -15.59
CA SER A 184 -9.95 3.70 -15.79
C SER A 184 -9.39 2.98 -14.56
N TYR A 185 -8.58 1.93 -14.79
CA TYR A 185 -7.82 1.27 -13.70
C TYR A 185 -6.89 2.26 -12.98
N LYS A 186 -6.34 3.24 -13.69
CA LYS A 186 -5.54 4.30 -13.10
C LYS A 186 -6.32 5.03 -12.01
N ASN A 187 -7.56 5.42 -12.29
CA ASN A 187 -8.39 6.16 -11.35
C ASN A 187 -8.72 5.32 -10.10
N LEU A 188 -8.88 4.01 -10.26
CA LEU A 188 -9.06 3.11 -9.12
C LEU A 188 -7.80 3.09 -8.23
N VAL A 189 -6.61 3.01 -8.83
CA VAL A 189 -5.35 3.06 -8.08
C VAL A 189 -5.18 4.40 -7.40
N ASP A 190 -5.45 5.50 -8.08
CA ASP A 190 -5.36 6.86 -7.53
C ASP A 190 -6.29 7.01 -6.29
N ILE A 191 -7.51 6.46 -6.31
CA ILE A 191 -8.40 6.45 -5.13
C ILE A 191 -7.84 5.58 -4.00
N LEU A 192 -7.25 4.44 -4.30
CA LEU A 192 -6.62 3.60 -3.27
C LEU A 192 -5.43 4.30 -2.61
N ASP A 193 -4.67 5.07 -3.37
CA ASP A 193 -3.61 5.91 -2.82
C ASP A 193 -4.17 7.02 -1.92
N GLU A 194 -5.31 7.62 -2.29
CA GLU A 194 -5.99 8.60 -1.44
C GLU A 194 -6.47 8.01 -0.10
N MET A 195 -6.88 6.73 -0.09
CA MET A 195 -7.20 6.03 1.17
C MET A 195 -5.99 5.96 2.09
N GLN A 196 -4.82 5.65 1.54
CA GLN A 196 -3.59 5.58 2.34
C GLN A 196 -3.13 6.96 2.83
N ILE A 197 -3.19 7.98 1.98
CA ILE A 197 -2.82 9.37 2.31
C ILE A 197 -3.74 9.93 3.40
N SER A 198 -5.03 9.56 3.36
CA SER A 198 -6.04 10.00 4.31
C SER A 198 -6.14 9.10 5.56
N TYR A 199 -5.25 8.12 5.71
CA TYR A 199 -5.20 7.16 6.83
C TYR A 199 -6.49 6.35 7.01
N ILE A 200 -7.23 6.09 5.94
CA ILE A 200 -8.46 5.32 5.97
C ILE A 200 -8.11 3.83 5.97
N ALA A 201 -8.45 3.11 7.05
CA ALA A 201 -8.19 1.68 7.17
C ALA A 201 -9.31 0.84 6.56
N THR A 202 -10.55 1.32 6.65
CA THR A 202 -11.73 0.53 6.25
C THR A 202 -12.28 1.03 4.92
N TYR A 203 -12.05 0.26 3.87
CA TYR A 203 -12.65 0.52 2.56
C TYR A 203 -13.04 -0.79 1.87
N VAL A 204 -14.05 -0.71 1.02
CA VAL A 204 -14.59 -1.86 0.26
C VAL A 204 -14.70 -1.46 -1.20
N ILE A 205 -14.32 -2.35 -2.10
CA ILE A 205 -14.57 -2.19 -3.54
C ILE A 205 -15.79 -3.04 -3.88
N ASP A 206 -16.83 -2.40 -4.39
CA ASP A 206 -18.10 -3.03 -4.73
C ASP A 206 -18.53 -2.65 -6.15
N LYS A 207 -19.47 -3.39 -6.71
CA LYS A 207 -20.03 -3.12 -8.04
C LYS A 207 -21.13 -2.07 -7.96
N VAL A 208 -21.24 -1.28 -9.01
CA VAL A 208 -22.34 -0.33 -9.16
C VAL A 208 -23.64 -1.09 -9.42
N SER A 209 -24.68 -0.84 -8.62
CA SER A 209 -26.00 -1.44 -8.83
C SER A 209 -26.73 -0.84 -10.04
N ALA A 210 -27.78 -1.52 -10.52
CA ALA A 210 -28.56 -1.04 -11.67
C ALA A 210 -29.22 0.34 -11.40
N GLU A 211 -29.66 0.54 -10.16
CA GLU A 211 -30.27 1.80 -9.74
C GLU A 211 -29.25 2.95 -9.71
N GLU A 212 -28.06 2.67 -9.17
CA GLU A 212 -26.94 3.62 -9.13
C GLU A 212 -26.43 3.97 -10.54
N LYS A 213 -26.41 3.01 -11.47
CA LYS A 213 -26.08 3.26 -12.88
C LYS A 213 -27.06 4.26 -13.51
N THR A 214 -28.35 4.16 -13.19
CA THR A 214 -29.36 5.10 -13.66
C THR A 214 -29.11 6.51 -13.11
N ALA A 215 -28.81 6.64 -11.84
CA ALA A 215 -28.49 7.92 -11.21
C ALA A 215 -27.19 8.55 -11.76
N LEU A 216 -26.17 7.75 -12.03
CA LEU A 216 -24.93 8.19 -12.65
C LEU A 216 -25.12 8.63 -14.10
N SER A 217 -25.94 7.92 -14.87
CA SER A 217 -26.25 8.29 -16.27
C SER A 217 -27.01 9.62 -16.35
N ALA A 218 -27.87 9.92 -15.38
CA ALA A 218 -28.51 11.23 -15.25
C ALA A 218 -27.53 12.40 -15.02
N LYS A 219 -26.33 12.11 -14.43
CA LYS A 219 -25.22 13.07 -14.25
C LYS A 219 -24.22 13.05 -15.42
N GLY A 220 -24.51 12.31 -16.50
CA GLY A 220 -23.69 12.26 -17.72
C GLY A 220 -22.43 11.40 -17.60
N VAL A 221 -22.50 10.35 -16.79
CA VAL A 221 -21.45 9.31 -16.69
C VAL A 221 -21.91 8.10 -17.51
N LYS A 222 -21.06 7.62 -18.41
CA LYS A 222 -21.31 6.36 -19.09
C LYS A 222 -21.02 5.21 -18.12
N SER A 223 -22.03 4.39 -17.90
CA SER A 223 -21.96 3.20 -17.04
C SER A 223 -21.75 1.96 -17.88
#